data_d0636e159131092e5209c3ecd7e0f384
#
_entry.id   d0636e159131092e5209c3ecd7e0f384
#
_cell.length_a   1.000
_cell.length_b   1.000
_cell.length_c   1.000
_cell.angle_alpha   90.00
_cell.angle_beta   90.00
_cell.angle_gamma   90.00
#
_symmetry.space_group_name_H-M   'P 1'
#
loop_
_entity.id
_entity.type
_entity.pdbx_description
1 polymer ?
#
loop_
_entity_poly.entity_id
_entity_poly.type
_entity_poly.pdbx_seq_one_letter_code
_entity_poly.pdbx_strand_id
1 'polypeptide(L)' 'MSLKGKVKWFNGKKVYGFIEREDKEKDVFVHHTAVKAAGLKYLNEGDELTFEVENGEKGPSAVNLQKA' A
#
# COMPACT_ATOMS: atom_id res chain seq x y z
N MET A 1 -3.90 -1.85 14.18
CA MET A 1 -3.66 -3.25 13.78
C MET A 1 -3.12 -3.31 12.36
N SER A 2 -2.13 -4.16 12.14
CA SER A 2 -1.58 -4.31 10.80
C SER A 2 -2.43 -5.27 9.97
N LEU A 3 -2.56 -4.94 8.70
CA LEU A 3 -3.20 -5.80 7.72
C LEU A 3 -2.13 -6.32 6.77
N LYS A 4 -2.40 -7.42 6.10
CA LYS A 4 -1.50 -7.98 5.12
C LYS A 4 -2.16 -7.95 3.75
N GLY A 5 -1.36 -7.68 2.73
CA GLY A 5 -1.87 -7.67 1.37
C GLY A 5 -0.75 -7.75 0.36
N LYS A 6 -1.13 -7.77 -0.91
CA LYS A 6 -0.20 -7.80 -2.02
C LYS A 6 -0.39 -6.57 -2.88
N VAL A 7 0.71 -6.06 -3.41
CA VAL A 7 0.64 -4.94 -4.34
C VAL A 7 -0.06 -5.40 -5.60
N LYS A 8 -1.19 -4.79 -5.91
CA LYS A 8 -1.94 -5.09 -7.11
C LYS A 8 -1.27 -4.44 -8.32
N TRP A 9 -0.91 -3.18 -8.18
CA TRP A 9 -0.07 -2.47 -9.14
C TRP A 9 0.45 -1.19 -8.48
N PHE A 10 1.55 -0.69 -8.99
CA PHE A 10 2.15 0.55 -8.52
C PHE A 10 2.76 1.27 -9.71
N ASN A 11 2.41 2.53 -9.88
CA ASN A 11 2.91 3.34 -10.99
C ASN A 11 3.86 4.41 -10.44
N GLY A 12 5.15 4.21 -10.65
CA GLY A 12 6.16 5.13 -10.17
C GLY A 12 6.09 6.52 -10.82
N LYS A 13 5.54 6.62 -12.02
CA LYS A 13 5.37 7.90 -12.69
C LYS A 13 4.22 8.70 -12.09
N LYS A 14 3.17 8.02 -11.71
CA LYS A 14 2.00 8.66 -11.09
C LYS A 14 2.10 8.71 -9.58
N VAL A 15 3.14 8.11 -9.02
CA VAL A 15 3.51 8.09 -7.62
C VAL A 15 2.46 7.50 -6.69
N TYR A 16 1.66 6.55 -7.19
CA TYR A 16 0.67 5.85 -6.36
C TYR A 16 0.37 4.47 -6.93
N GLY A 17 -0.31 3.67 -6.13
CA GLY A 17 -0.75 2.35 -6.54
C GLY A 17 -1.83 1.84 -5.61
N PHE A 18 -2.16 0.56 -5.76
CA PHE A 18 -3.18 -0.10 -4.95
C PHE A 18 -2.66 -1.42 -4.41
N ILE A 19 -3.09 -1.74 -3.19
CA ILE A 19 -2.76 -2.99 -2.52
C ILE A 19 -4.06 -3.78 -2.37
N GLU A 20 -4.04 -5.04 -2.79
CA GLU A 20 -5.14 -5.96 -2.58
C GLU A 20 -5.01 -6.54 -1.18
N ARG A 21 -6.04 -6.36 -0.36
CA ARG A 21 -6.03 -6.86 1.01
C ARG A 21 -6.23 -8.37 1.04
N GLU A 22 -5.57 -9.01 1.98
CA GLU A 22 -5.68 -10.46 2.14
C GLU A 22 -7.10 -10.89 2.50
N ASP A 23 -7.85 -10.04 3.20
CA ASP A 23 -9.22 -10.33 3.62
C ASP A 23 -10.27 -10.10 2.53
N LYS A 24 -9.82 -9.79 1.32
CA LYS A 24 -10.69 -9.58 0.15
C LYS A 24 -11.62 -8.37 0.25
N GLU A 25 -11.33 -7.47 1.17
CA GLU A 25 -12.02 -6.18 1.23
C GLU A 25 -11.53 -5.29 0.08
N LYS A 26 -12.05 -4.06 0.04
CA LYS A 26 -11.68 -3.11 -1.02
C LYS A 26 -10.18 -2.86 -1.07
N ASP A 27 -9.66 -2.68 -2.28
CA ASP A 27 -8.26 -2.31 -2.46
C ASP A 27 -7.93 -1.04 -1.68
N VAL A 28 -6.71 -0.98 -1.18
CA VAL A 28 -6.25 0.15 -0.40
C VAL A 28 -5.28 0.98 -1.25
N PHE A 29 -5.51 2.29 -1.28
CA PHE A 29 -4.64 3.23 -1.99
C PHE A 29 -3.31 3.33 -1.25
N VAL A 30 -2.20 3.37 -2.00
CA VAL A 30 -0.88 3.62 -1.43
C VAL A 30 -0.21 4.73 -2.21
N HIS A 31 0.24 5.77 -1.50
CA HIS A 31 0.95 6.89 -2.10
C HIS A 31 2.45 6.69 -1.95
N HIS A 32 3.24 7.24 -2.88
CA HIS A 32 4.69 7.05 -2.84
C HIS A 32 5.32 7.61 -1.56
N THR A 33 4.70 8.61 -0.94
CA THR A 33 5.21 9.15 0.33
C THR A 33 5.18 8.10 1.44
N ALA A 34 4.15 7.23 1.44
CA ALA A 34 4.08 6.14 2.40
C ALA A 34 5.17 5.11 2.13
N VAL A 35 5.48 4.86 0.87
CA VAL A 35 6.56 3.95 0.47
C VAL A 35 7.91 4.50 0.94
N LYS A 36 8.14 5.77 0.73
CA LYS A 36 9.38 6.43 1.18
C LYS A 36 9.50 6.43 2.70
N ALA A 37 8.39 6.72 3.39
CA ALA A 37 8.39 6.75 4.85
C ALA A 37 8.73 5.38 5.44
N ALA A 38 8.43 4.32 4.71
CA ALA A 38 8.75 2.94 5.12
C ALA A 38 10.19 2.55 4.77
N GLY A 39 10.94 3.44 4.12
CA GLY A 39 12.31 3.14 3.70
C GLY A 39 12.39 2.32 2.42
N LEU A 40 11.29 2.22 1.70
CA LEU A 40 11.23 1.49 0.43
C LEU A 40 11.43 2.46 -0.74
N LYS A 41 11.99 1.98 -1.83
CA LYS A 41 12.19 2.81 -3.01
C LYS A 41 10.98 2.78 -3.92
N TYR A 42 10.40 1.60 -4.08
CA TYR A 42 9.24 1.39 -4.92
C TYR A 42 8.60 0.05 -4.53
N LEU A 43 7.43 -0.21 -5.07
CA LEU A 43 6.72 -1.46 -4.87
C LEU A 43 6.59 -2.17 -6.20
N ASN A 44 6.74 -3.49 -6.18
CA ASN A 44 6.54 -4.33 -7.35
C ASN A 44 5.20 -5.04 -7.25
N GLU A 45 4.58 -5.26 -8.39
CA GLU A 45 3.35 -6.04 -8.45
C GLU A 45 3.56 -7.41 -7.82
N GLY A 46 2.68 -7.78 -6.91
CA GLY A 46 2.76 -9.06 -6.22
C GLY A 46 3.56 -9.04 -4.92
N ASP A 47 4.20 -7.92 -4.59
CA ASP A 47 4.93 -7.82 -3.32
C ASP A 47 3.97 -7.94 -2.15
N GLU A 48 4.34 -8.73 -1.16
CA GLU A 48 3.57 -8.88 0.06
C GLU A 48 4.01 -7.84 1.08
N LEU A 49 3.03 -7.16 1.66
CA LEU A 49 3.29 -6.10 2.63
C LEU A 49 2.37 -6.24 3.82
N THR A 50 2.82 -5.72 4.96
CA THR A 50 1.94 -5.43 6.08
C THR A 50 1.77 -3.92 6.13
N PHE A 51 0.60 -3.46 6.54
CA PHE A 51 0.30 -2.04 6.54
C PHE A 51 -0.87 -1.75 7.48
N GLU A 52 -1.06 -0.48 7.77
CA GLU A 52 -2.23 -0.01 8.48
C GLU A 52 -3.07 0.81 7.50
N VAL A 53 -4.36 0.92 7.80
CA VAL A 53 -5.28 1.67 6.95
C VAL A 53 -5.67 2.96 7.65
N GLU A 54 -5.53 4.07 6.93
CA GLU A 54 -5.95 5.37 7.41
C GLU A 54 -6.96 5.94 6.42
N ASN A 55 -8.09 6.42 6.92
CA ASN A 55 -9.09 7.02 6.06
C ASN A 55 -8.70 8.46 5.72
N GLY A 56 -8.46 8.69 4.44
CA GLY A 56 -8.12 10.01 3.93
C GLY A 56 -9.22 10.55 3.02
N GLU A 57 -8.94 11.67 2.39
CA GLU A 57 -9.90 12.31 1.48
C GLU A 57 -10.27 11.42 0.29
N LYS A 58 -9.34 10.58 -0.13
CA LYS A 58 -9.56 9.68 -1.28
C LYS A 58 -10.02 8.29 -0.86
N GLY A 59 -10.35 8.11 0.41
CA GLY A 59 -10.76 6.83 0.94
C GLY A 59 -9.64 6.17 1.75
N PRO A 60 -9.71 4.85 1.98
CA PRO A 60 -8.70 4.17 2.78
C PRO A 60 -7.35 4.16 2.08
N SER A 61 -6.31 4.54 2.81
CA SER A 61 -4.95 4.51 2.29
C SER A 61 -4.02 3.73 3.22
N ALA A 62 -3.02 3.11 2.63
CA ALA A 62 -2.05 2.31 3.38
C ALA A 62 -0.97 3.20 3.96
N VAL A 63 -0.67 2.99 5.24
CA VAL A 63 0.39 3.70 5.95
C VAL A 63 1.19 2.67 6.75
N ASN A 64 2.36 3.09 7.23
CA ASN A 64 3.23 2.22 8.02
C ASN A 64 3.51 0.89 7.31
N LEU A 65 3.93 0.98 6.07
CA LEU A 65 4.22 -0.18 5.24
C LEU A 65 5.46 -0.92 5.72
N GLN A 66 5.40 -2.24 5.68
CA GLN A 66 6.56 -3.10 5.95
C GLN A 66 6.47 -4.29 5.02
N LYS A 67 7.62 -4.78 4.56
CA LYS A 67 7.63 -6.00 3.77
C LYS A 67 7.28 -7.18 4.67
N ALA A 68 6.37 -7.99 4.18
CA ALA A 68 5.96 -9.19 4.92
C ALA A 68 7.00 -10.28 4.83
#